data_90663806c42b584b61ff7552b67d4907
#
_entry.id   90663806c42b584b61ff7552b67d4907
#
_cell.length_a   1.000
_cell.length_b   1.000
_cell.length_c   1.000
_cell.angle_alpha   90.00
_cell.angle_beta   90.00
_cell.angle_gamma   90.00
#
_symmetry.space_group_name_H-M   'P 1'
#
loop_
_entity.id
_entity.type
_entity.pdbx_description
1 polymer ?
#
loop_
_entity_poly.entity_id
_entity_poly.type
_entity_poly.pdbx_seq_one_letter_code
_entity_poly.pdbx_strand_id
1 'polypeptide(L)'
;MSMVPSVPFQTPTNLFRFGEQSIWSTALLPTTIANTSTRVFATANGQVGQGFSQSLSIGETNLKEGGKTPAGVAYDVFGVAGEIVSSTQAETGVALAQLAQAANTAAFVQDALNIQHNAVLSWDFTQTIIDICPVTLAGAGGGLFGALSTTANNTSVGHMSNGNGNVWMYRKHPVALPGNSAFGVLIRVGSRAPALSQIASLRVTLLGFYKNIIEIGN
;
A
#
# COMPACT_ATOMS: atom_id res chain seq x y z
N MET A 1 -61.53 -24.69 -5.71
CA MET A 1 -60.06 -24.76 -5.97
C MET A 1 -59.59 -23.37 -6.28
N SER A 2 -58.92 -22.75 -5.32
CA SER A 2 -58.35 -21.38 -5.49
C SER A 2 -56.99 -21.55 -6.13
N MET A 3 -56.80 -21.02 -7.35
CA MET A 3 -55.49 -20.96 -7.99
C MET A 3 -54.64 -19.90 -7.25
N VAL A 4 -53.60 -20.35 -6.61
CA VAL A 4 -52.54 -19.48 -6.12
C VAL A 4 -51.86 -18.86 -7.34
N PRO A 5 -51.82 -17.52 -7.53
CA PRO A 5 -51.09 -16.96 -8.65
C PRO A 5 -49.60 -17.26 -8.48
N SER A 6 -49.03 -17.95 -9.48
CA SER A 6 -47.59 -18.15 -9.54
C SER A 6 -46.91 -16.79 -9.73
N VAL A 7 -46.25 -16.32 -8.71
CA VAL A 7 -45.34 -15.16 -8.83
C VAL A 7 -44.24 -15.59 -9.82
N PRO A 8 -44.08 -14.89 -10.94
CA PRO A 8 -43.00 -15.22 -11.87
C PRO A 8 -41.67 -15.06 -11.12
N PHE A 9 -40.88 -16.11 -11.14
CA PHE A 9 -39.49 -16.06 -10.63
C PHE A 9 -38.74 -15.01 -11.44
N GLN A 10 -38.55 -13.85 -10.86
CA GLN A 10 -37.68 -12.87 -11.49
C GLN A 10 -36.26 -13.41 -11.37
N THR A 11 -35.70 -13.86 -12.49
CA THR A 11 -34.29 -14.17 -12.61
C THR A 11 -33.51 -12.92 -12.24
N PRO A 12 -32.59 -12.97 -11.27
CA PRO A 12 -31.81 -11.81 -10.93
C PRO A 12 -31.01 -11.39 -12.17
N THR A 13 -31.24 -10.16 -12.64
CA THR A 13 -30.59 -9.57 -13.83
C THR A 13 -29.11 -9.32 -13.64
N ASN A 14 -28.61 -9.40 -12.41
CA ASN A 14 -27.20 -9.18 -12.11
C ASN A 14 -26.67 -10.29 -11.19
N LEU A 15 -25.63 -10.97 -11.61
CA LEU A 15 -24.82 -11.82 -10.77
C LEU A 15 -23.64 -11.03 -10.21
N PHE A 16 -23.39 -11.18 -8.92
CA PHE A 16 -22.24 -10.59 -8.26
C PHE A 16 -21.19 -11.66 -7.99
N ARG A 17 -19.96 -11.40 -8.40
CA ARG A 17 -18.81 -12.22 -8.00
C ARG A 17 -18.09 -11.49 -6.87
N PHE A 18 -17.96 -12.17 -5.74
CA PHE A 18 -17.22 -11.71 -4.59
C PHE A 18 -15.90 -12.46 -4.46
N GLY A 19 -14.89 -11.81 -3.95
CA GLY A 19 -13.63 -12.46 -3.59
C GLY A 19 -12.76 -11.56 -2.75
N GLU A 20 -11.84 -12.18 -2.02
CA GLU A 20 -10.80 -11.44 -1.32
C GLU A 20 -9.70 -11.07 -2.31
N GLN A 21 -9.31 -9.83 -2.33
CA GLN A 21 -8.20 -9.36 -3.15
C GLN A 21 -7.52 -8.17 -2.48
N SER A 22 -6.20 -8.27 -2.32
CA SER A 22 -5.41 -7.13 -1.91
C SER A 22 -5.06 -6.27 -3.12
N ILE A 23 -5.05 -4.96 -2.91
CA ILE A 23 -4.55 -3.97 -3.87
C ILE A 23 -3.30 -3.35 -3.26
N TRP A 24 -2.20 -3.33 -4.00
CA TRP A 24 -0.97 -2.72 -3.51
C TRP A 24 -0.36 -1.78 -4.54
N SER A 25 0.35 -0.80 -4.02
CA SER A 25 1.17 0.10 -4.82
C SER A 25 2.32 0.65 -3.98
N THR A 26 3.40 1.00 -4.65
CA THR A 26 4.63 1.51 -4.03
C THR A 26 4.86 2.95 -4.50
N ALA A 27 5.30 3.81 -3.58
CA ALA A 27 5.71 5.17 -3.87
C ALA A 27 7.14 5.41 -3.37
N LEU A 28 7.90 6.23 -4.09
CA LEU A 28 9.22 6.67 -3.68
C LEU A 28 9.13 7.91 -2.79
N LEU A 29 9.90 7.88 -1.72
CA LEU A 29 10.08 8.98 -0.79
C LEU A 29 11.47 9.61 -1.04
N PRO A 30 11.54 10.92 -1.32
CA PRO A 30 12.80 11.61 -1.54
C PRO A 30 13.63 11.66 -0.24
N THR A 31 14.91 11.98 -0.34
CA THR A 31 15.77 12.16 0.84
C THR A 31 15.30 13.27 1.76
N THR A 32 14.75 14.34 1.21
CA THR A 32 14.12 15.42 2.00
C THR A 32 12.63 15.15 2.12
N ILE A 33 12.22 14.49 3.21
CA ILE A 33 10.82 14.07 3.42
C ILE A 33 9.97 15.09 4.20
N ALA A 34 10.59 16.03 4.92
CA ALA A 34 9.86 17.00 5.74
C ALA A 34 8.82 17.79 4.89
N ASN A 35 7.61 17.92 5.40
CA ASN A 35 6.47 18.57 4.72
C ASN A 35 6.10 17.98 3.35
N THR A 36 6.49 16.75 3.06
CA THR A 36 6.09 16.10 1.80
C THR A 36 4.76 15.40 1.92
N SER A 37 4.09 15.27 0.76
CA SER A 37 2.91 14.46 0.59
C SER A 37 3.08 13.67 -0.70
N THR A 38 3.25 12.36 -0.59
CA THR A 38 3.50 11.47 -1.72
C THR A 38 2.28 10.59 -1.95
N ARG A 39 1.76 10.60 -3.18
CA ARG A 39 0.58 9.82 -3.53
C ARG A 39 0.94 8.40 -3.94
N VAL A 40 0.35 7.43 -3.28
CA VAL A 40 0.35 6.00 -3.64
C VAL A 40 -0.87 5.69 -4.50
N PHE A 41 -0.84 4.62 -5.24
CA PHE A 41 -1.89 4.18 -6.19
C PHE A 41 -2.08 5.11 -7.39
N ALA A 42 -1.16 6.02 -7.66
CA ALA A 42 -1.25 6.95 -8.80
C ALA A 42 -0.92 6.30 -10.15
N THR A 43 -0.12 5.24 -10.16
CA THR A 43 0.47 4.65 -11.37
C THR A 43 0.05 3.19 -11.51
N ALA A 44 -0.33 2.80 -12.72
CA ALA A 44 -0.67 1.43 -13.06
C ALA A 44 0.56 0.56 -13.32
N ASN A 45 0.38 -0.75 -13.25
CA ASN A 45 1.38 -1.73 -13.67
C ASN A 45 1.76 -1.51 -15.15
N GLY A 46 3.04 -1.57 -15.44
CA GLY A 46 3.60 -1.32 -16.77
C GLY A 46 3.83 0.16 -17.10
N GLN A 47 3.47 1.09 -16.23
CA GLN A 47 3.71 2.53 -16.38
C GLN A 47 4.85 3.00 -15.48
N VAL A 48 5.54 4.06 -15.88
CA VAL A 48 6.62 4.67 -15.07
C VAL A 48 5.99 5.50 -13.96
N GLY A 49 6.27 5.14 -12.71
CA GLY A 49 5.82 5.86 -11.54
C GLY A 49 6.62 7.13 -11.27
N GLN A 50 6.07 8.03 -10.46
CA GLN A 50 6.76 9.26 -10.08
C GLN A 50 8.07 8.94 -9.34
N GLY A 51 9.19 9.39 -9.87
CA GLY A 51 10.53 9.18 -9.29
C GLY A 51 11.16 7.83 -9.63
N PHE A 52 10.44 6.91 -10.26
CA PHE A 52 11.00 5.65 -10.75
C PHE A 52 11.67 5.82 -12.11
N SER A 53 12.78 5.12 -12.30
CA SER A 53 13.50 5.11 -13.59
C SER A 53 12.94 4.09 -14.58
N GLN A 54 12.16 3.11 -14.09
CA GLN A 54 11.57 2.03 -14.87
C GLN A 54 10.07 1.91 -14.63
N SER A 55 9.39 1.20 -15.54
CA SER A 55 7.97 0.88 -15.38
C SER A 55 7.76 -0.01 -14.16
N LEU A 56 6.69 0.29 -13.41
CA LEU A 56 6.31 -0.51 -12.25
C LEU A 56 5.89 -1.92 -12.68
N SER A 57 6.42 -2.91 -12.01
CA SER A 57 6.07 -4.31 -12.19
C SER A 57 4.93 -4.72 -11.24
N ILE A 58 4.48 -5.97 -11.37
CA ILE A 58 3.51 -6.54 -10.43
C ILE A 58 4.05 -6.57 -8.99
N GLY A 59 5.36 -6.57 -8.80
CA GLY A 59 5.98 -6.46 -7.49
C GLY A 59 5.75 -5.12 -6.82
N GLU A 60 5.69 -4.03 -7.59
CA GLU A 60 5.48 -2.68 -7.07
C GLU A 60 3.99 -2.28 -7.04
N THR A 61 3.19 -2.71 -8.02
CA THR A 61 1.76 -2.39 -8.06
C THR A 61 0.96 -3.44 -8.84
N ASN A 62 -0.24 -3.76 -8.37
CA ASN A 62 -1.18 -4.58 -9.10
C ASN A 62 -2.35 -3.77 -9.70
N LEU A 63 -2.25 -2.46 -9.70
CA LEU A 63 -3.26 -1.60 -10.33
C LEU A 63 -3.28 -1.80 -11.84
N LYS A 64 -4.47 -1.96 -12.40
CA LYS A 64 -4.69 -1.93 -13.85
C LYS A 64 -4.81 -0.52 -14.38
N GLU A 65 -5.36 0.39 -13.57
CA GLU A 65 -5.54 1.80 -13.88
C GLU A 65 -5.03 2.64 -12.71
N GLY A 66 -4.23 3.66 -13.00
CA GLY A 66 -3.69 4.54 -11.97
C GLY A 66 -4.77 5.44 -11.36
N GLY A 67 -4.79 5.52 -10.04
CA GLY A 67 -5.64 6.46 -9.30
C GLY A 67 -7.12 6.15 -9.26
N LYS A 68 -7.58 5.01 -9.76
CA LYS A 68 -9.00 4.65 -9.74
C LYS A 68 -9.24 3.14 -9.72
N THR A 69 -10.43 2.76 -9.28
CA THR A 69 -10.93 1.39 -9.37
C THR A 69 -11.37 1.08 -10.81
N PRO A 70 -11.17 -0.15 -11.31
CA PRO A 70 -11.67 -0.55 -12.62
C PRO A 70 -13.18 -0.40 -12.73
N ALA A 71 -13.69 -0.13 -13.93
CA ALA A 71 -15.12 -0.08 -14.19
C ALA A 71 -15.78 -1.43 -13.87
N GLY A 72 -16.95 -1.39 -13.23
CA GLY A 72 -17.70 -2.59 -12.84
C GLY A 72 -17.15 -3.34 -11.63
N VAL A 73 -16.03 -2.88 -11.02
CA VAL A 73 -15.44 -3.51 -9.84
C VAL A 73 -15.44 -2.53 -8.68
N ALA A 74 -16.18 -2.84 -7.63
CA ALA A 74 -16.13 -2.11 -6.36
C ALA A 74 -15.28 -2.87 -5.35
N TYR A 75 -14.66 -2.15 -4.41
CA TYR A 75 -13.90 -2.72 -3.30
C TYR A 75 -14.41 -2.19 -1.97
N ASP A 76 -14.50 -3.10 -1.01
CA ASP A 76 -14.71 -2.77 0.40
C ASP A 76 -13.40 -3.03 1.16
N VAL A 77 -12.67 -1.95 1.45
CA VAL A 77 -11.39 -2.02 2.14
C VAL A 77 -11.61 -2.14 3.64
N PHE A 78 -11.15 -3.22 4.24
CA PHE A 78 -11.23 -3.44 5.68
C PHE A 78 -9.88 -3.29 6.39
N GLY A 79 -8.77 -3.25 5.67
CA GLY A 79 -7.45 -3.09 6.25
C GLY A 79 -6.47 -2.33 5.38
N VAL A 80 -5.53 -1.67 6.03
CA VAL A 80 -4.43 -0.95 5.39
C VAL A 80 -3.12 -1.37 6.04
N ALA A 81 -2.15 -1.73 5.21
CA ALA A 81 -0.83 -2.16 5.63
C ALA A 81 0.25 -1.35 4.90
N GLY A 82 1.33 -1.02 5.59
CA GLY A 82 2.48 -0.31 5.03
C GLY A 82 3.77 -1.09 5.22
N GLU A 83 4.59 -1.17 4.17
CA GLU A 83 5.89 -1.81 4.20
C GLU A 83 6.94 -0.87 3.62
N ILE A 84 7.99 -0.58 4.40
CA ILE A 84 9.12 0.23 3.94
C ILE A 84 10.12 -0.70 3.27
N VAL A 85 10.45 -0.39 2.02
CA VAL A 85 11.45 -1.11 1.22
C VAL A 85 12.51 -0.13 0.75
N SER A 86 13.74 -0.58 0.49
CA SER A 86 14.76 0.34 -0.04
C SER A 86 14.46 0.68 -1.51
N SER A 87 14.87 1.88 -1.92
CA SER A 87 14.76 2.33 -3.31
C SER A 87 15.49 1.40 -4.29
N THR A 88 16.65 0.88 -3.86
CA THR A 88 17.43 -0.05 -4.68
C THR A 88 16.65 -1.30 -5.04
N GLN A 89 15.78 -1.77 -4.13
CA GLN A 89 14.90 -2.90 -4.42
C GLN A 89 13.76 -2.55 -5.37
N ALA A 90 13.13 -1.40 -5.14
CA ALA A 90 12.03 -0.94 -5.99
C ALA A 90 12.47 -0.69 -7.43
N GLU A 91 13.71 -0.21 -7.64
CA GLU A 91 14.24 0.11 -8.96
C GLU A 91 14.89 -1.07 -9.68
N THR A 92 15.54 -1.97 -8.95
CA THR A 92 16.38 -3.03 -9.54
C THR A 92 15.81 -4.42 -9.39
N GLY A 93 14.74 -4.62 -8.63
CA GLY A 93 14.18 -5.94 -8.36
C GLY A 93 15.08 -6.84 -7.49
N VAL A 94 16.05 -6.26 -6.80
CA VAL A 94 16.97 -7.00 -5.93
C VAL A 94 16.24 -7.55 -4.72
N ALA A 95 16.44 -8.84 -4.44
CA ALA A 95 15.75 -9.52 -3.34
C ALA A 95 16.15 -8.96 -1.95
N LEU A 96 15.19 -8.92 -1.03
CA LEU A 96 15.36 -8.51 0.38
C LEU A 96 16.57 -9.14 1.08
N ALA A 97 16.93 -10.37 0.72
CA ALA A 97 18.09 -11.06 1.25
C ALA A 97 19.44 -10.37 0.95
N GLN A 98 19.50 -9.55 -0.09
CA GLN A 98 20.72 -8.82 -0.45
C GLN A 98 20.87 -7.50 0.29
N LEU A 99 19.81 -6.96 0.90
CA LEU A 99 19.89 -5.79 1.77
C LEU A 99 20.66 -6.04 3.05
N ALA A 100 20.63 -7.26 3.57
CA ALA A 100 21.38 -7.64 4.75
C ALA A 100 22.91 -7.56 4.56
N GLN A 101 23.37 -7.48 3.32
CA GLN A 101 24.80 -7.42 2.96
C GLN A 101 25.26 -6.01 2.55
N ALA A 102 24.34 -5.04 2.43
CA ALA A 102 24.71 -3.70 2.02
C ALA A 102 25.40 -2.93 3.17
N ALA A 103 26.49 -2.23 2.84
CA ALA A 103 27.26 -1.41 3.79
C ALA A 103 26.44 -0.30 4.50
N ASN A 104 25.22 -0.05 4.04
CA ASN A 104 24.31 1.01 4.51
C ASN A 104 23.14 0.51 5.33
N THR A 105 23.16 -0.72 5.81
CA THR A 105 21.99 -1.31 6.51
C THR A 105 21.59 -0.51 7.75
N ALA A 106 22.55 0.01 8.52
CA ALA A 106 22.27 0.83 9.70
C ALA A 106 21.58 2.17 9.35
N ALA A 107 22.01 2.81 8.25
CA ALA A 107 21.38 4.03 7.77
C ALA A 107 19.94 3.78 7.30
N PHE A 108 19.70 2.66 6.60
CA PHE A 108 18.34 2.28 6.18
C PHE A 108 17.42 1.99 7.38
N VAL A 109 17.94 1.35 8.43
CA VAL A 109 17.20 1.16 9.69
C VAL A 109 16.75 2.51 10.27
N GLN A 110 17.66 3.47 10.33
CA GLN A 110 17.34 4.81 10.83
C GLN A 110 16.33 5.52 9.93
N ASP A 111 16.47 5.40 8.62
CA ASP A 111 15.53 5.96 7.65
C ASP A 111 14.13 5.34 7.81
N ALA A 112 14.04 4.03 7.98
CA ALA A 112 12.78 3.35 8.21
C ALA A 112 12.09 3.81 9.50
N LEU A 113 12.85 3.97 10.59
CA LEU A 113 12.34 4.52 11.84
C LEU A 113 11.86 5.98 11.67
N ASN A 114 12.64 6.80 10.95
CA ASN A 114 12.26 8.18 10.65
C ASN A 114 10.94 8.25 9.88
N ILE A 115 10.73 7.38 8.90
CA ILE A 115 9.46 7.29 8.16
C ILE A 115 8.33 6.83 9.08
N GLN A 116 8.53 5.73 9.82
CA GLN A 116 7.49 5.16 10.69
C GLN A 116 6.98 6.18 11.72
N HIS A 117 7.88 6.95 12.33
CA HIS A 117 7.50 7.88 13.40
C HIS A 117 6.97 9.23 12.89
N ASN A 118 7.30 9.63 11.67
CA ASN A 118 6.97 10.98 11.17
C ASN A 118 5.93 10.98 10.05
N ALA A 119 5.53 9.81 9.53
CA ALA A 119 4.57 9.70 8.44
C ALA A 119 3.21 9.20 8.89
N VAL A 120 2.18 9.75 8.25
CA VAL A 120 0.77 9.38 8.41
C VAL A 120 0.23 8.95 7.07
N LEU A 121 -0.50 7.85 7.04
CA LEU A 121 -1.29 7.44 5.88
C LEU A 121 -2.63 8.17 5.90
N SER A 122 -3.05 8.70 4.77
CA SER A 122 -4.32 9.40 4.62
C SER A 122 -4.99 9.00 3.33
N TRP A 123 -6.31 8.82 3.34
CA TRP A 123 -7.09 8.68 2.11
C TRP A 123 -7.08 9.99 1.32
N ASP A 124 -7.01 9.86 0.02
CA ASP A 124 -7.17 10.95 -0.93
C ASP A 124 -8.36 10.64 -1.86
N PHE A 125 -9.50 11.20 -1.52
CA PHE A 125 -10.72 11.15 -2.32
C PHE A 125 -10.93 12.51 -2.97
N THR A 126 -10.58 12.66 -4.22
CA THR A 126 -10.74 13.82 -5.12
C THR A 126 -10.85 15.23 -4.48
N GLN A 127 -11.54 15.39 -3.35
CA GLN A 127 -11.77 16.67 -2.66
C GLN A 127 -11.62 16.58 -1.13
N THR A 128 -11.33 15.40 -0.61
CA THR A 128 -11.30 15.18 0.84
C THR A 128 -10.12 14.31 1.22
N ILE A 129 -9.30 14.80 2.16
CA ILE A 129 -8.21 14.03 2.76
C ILE A 129 -8.67 13.60 4.15
N ILE A 130 -8.59 12.31 4.42
CA ILE A 130 -9.00 11.70 5.71
C ILE A 130 -7.83 10.89 6.24
N ASP A 131 -7.33 11.22 7.43
CA ASP A 131 -6.25 10.48 8.05
C ASP A 131 -6.70 9.05 8.40
N ILE A 132 -5.86 8.08 8.06
CA ILE A 132 -6.05 6.66 8.35
C ILE A 132 -5.40 6.34 9.69
N CYS A 133 -4.07 6.40 9.70
CA CYS A 133 -3.27 6.09 10.88
C CYS A 133 -1.79 6.52 10.67
N PRO A 134 -1.01 6.69 11.73
CA PRO A 134 0.45 6.72 11.64
C PRO A 134 1.00 5.44 11.01
N VAL A 135 2.04 5.55 10.20
CA VAL A 135 2.69 4.39 9.54
C VAL A 135 3.10 3.33 10.54
N THR A 136 3.50 3.72 11.75
CA THR A 136 3.84 2.80 12.85
C THR A 136 2.73 1.80 13.19
N LEU A 137 1.45 2.20 13.04
CA LEU A 137 0.30 1.33 13.36
C LEU A 137 -0.12 0.43 12.20
N ALA A 138 0.34 0.72 10.99
CA ALA A 138 0.09 -0.06 9.78
C ALA A 138 1.31 -0.86 9.33
N GLY A 139 2.36 -0.94 10.15
CA GLY A 139 3.62 -1.57 9.80
C GLY A 139 3.49 -3.09 9.64
N ALA A 140 3.19 -3.53 8.42
CA ALA A 140 3.00 -4.94 8.05
C ALA A 140 4.26 -5.60 7.52
N GLY A 141 5.41 -4.92 7.58
CA GLY A 141 6.67 -5.47 7.09
C GLY A 141 7.01 -6.84 7.68
N GLY A 142 7.77 -7.62 6.95
CA GLY A 142 8.02 -9.05 7.17
C GLY A 142 8.75 -9.45 8.46
N GLY A 143 8.73 -8.63 9.49
CA GLY A 143 9.27 -8.94 10.80
C GLY A 143 10.63 -8.32 11.10
N LEU A 144 11.38 -8.96 11.98
CA LEU A 144 12.67 -8.50 12.46
C LEU A 144 13.77 -8.77 11.42
N PHE A 145 14.43 -7.73 10.98
CA PHE A 145 15.68 -7.84 10.22
C PHE A 145 16.84 -7.48 11.15
N GLY A 146 17.81 -8.36 11.23
CA GLY A 146 19.06 -8.07 11.94
C GLY A 146 19.96 -7.20 11.09
N ALA A 147 20.33 -6.02 11.56
CA ALA A 147 21.46 -5.29 11.01
C ALA A 147 22.69 -5.59 11.85
N LEU A 148 23.71 -6.19 11.23
CA LEU A 148 25.02 -6.38 11.83
C LEU A 148 25.89 -5.19 11.40
N SER A 149 26.37 -4.41 12.35
CA SER A 149 27.44 -3.47 12.09
C SER A 149 28.76 -4.23 11.99
N THR A 150 29.39 -4.18 10.83
CA THR A 150 30.67 -4.84 10.54
C THR A 150 31.87 -3.93 10.75
N THR A 151 31.83 -2.99 11.67
CA THR A 151 33.07 -2.32 12.09
C THR A 151 33.90 -3.32 12.89
N ALA A 152 35.12 -3.53 12.52
CA ALA A 152 36.02 -4.64 12.92
C ALA A 152 36.21 -4.86 14.44
N ASN A 153 35.69 -4.00 15.29
CA ASN A 153 35.79 -4.12 16.75
C ASN A 153 34.46 -3.85 17.52
N ASN A 154 33.33 -3.67 16.83
CA ASN A 154 32.05 -3.45 17.48
C ASN A 154 30.97 -4.22 16.73
N THR A 155 30.63 -5.37 17.28
CA THR A 155 29.44 -6.12 16.86
C THR A 155 28.22 -5.48 17.53
N SER A 156 27.67 -4.46 16.95
CA SER A 156 26.36 -3.98 17.37
C SER A 156 25.30 -4.70 16.56
N VAL A 157 24.49 -5.50 17.25
CA VAL A 157 23.31 -6.12 16.66
C VAL A 157 22.19 -5.08 16.74
N GLY A 158 21.88 -4.45 15.63
CA GLY A 158 20.68 -3.63 15.51
C GLY A 158 19.52 -4.52 15.07
N HIS A 159 18.41 -4.48 15.80
CA HIS A 159 17.17 -5.06 15.34
C HIS A 159 16.36 -4.00 14.63
N MET A 160 16.02 -4.24 13.37
CA MET A 160 15.01 -3.48 12.67
C MET A 160 13.72 -4.29 12.61
N SER A 161 12.64 -3.69 13.09
CA SER A 161 11.31 -4.14 12.72
C SER A 161 10.82 -3.27 11.56
N ASN A 162 10.72 -3.87 10.37
CA ASN A 162 10.03 -3.24 9.25
C ASN A 162 8.51 -3.29 9.44
N GLY A 163 8.08 -3.37 10.67
CA GLY A 163 6.75 -3.62 11.13
C GLY A 163 6.67 -4.95 11.88
N ASN A 164 5.64 -5.09 12.67
CA ASN A 164 5.35 -6.28 13.49
C ASN A 164 4.24 -7.15 12.90
N GLY A 165 3.99 -7.06 11.59
CA GLY A 165 2.88 -7.71 10.94
C GLY A 165 1.53 -7.04 11.21
N ASN A 166 1.51 -5.84 11.77
CA ASN A 166 0.28 -5.13 12.07
C ASN A 166 -0.38 -4.59 10.80
N VAL A 167 -1.68 -4.77 10.76
CA VAL A 167 -2.56 -4.20 9.76
C VAL A 167 -3.52 -3.26 10.49
N TRP A 168 -3.64 -2.03 10.01
CA TRP A 168 -4.68 -1.14 10.49
C TRP A 168 -6.03 -1.62 9.98
N MET A 169 -6.95 -2.00 10.89
CA MET A 169 -8.23 -2.61 10.55
C MET A 169 -9.40 -1.66 10.81
N TYR A 170 -10.28 -1.54 9.84
CA TYR A 170 -11.59 -0.89 9.99
C TYR A 170 -12.58 -1.88 10.62
N ARG A 171 -12.70 -1.84 11.96
CA ARG A 171 -13.44 -2.85 12.71
C ARG A 171 -14.96 -2.79 12.55
N LYS A 172 -15.51 -1.62 12.22
CA LYS A 172 -16.97 -1.42 12.17
C LYS A 172 -17.48 -1.20 10.75
N HIS A 173 -16.79 -0.39 9.98
CA HIS A 173 -17.23 0.02 8.65
C HIS A 173 -16.04 -0.03 7.69
N PRO A 174 -16.04 -0.92 6.71
CA PRO A 174 -15.06 -0.91 5.64
C PRO A 174 -15.20 0.39 4.82
N VAL A 175 -14.12 0.79 4.20
CA VAL A 175 -14.13 1.92 3.26
C VAL A 175 -14.54 1.40 1.89
N ALA A 176 -15.69 1.86 1.42
CA ALA A 176 -16.19 1.49 0.10
C ALA A 176 -15.50 2.32 -1.00
N LEU A 177 -14.93 1.63 -1.98
CA LEU A 177 -14.39 2.21 -3.21
C LEU A 177 -15.29 1.75 -4.37
N PRO A 178 -16.24 2.59 -4.80
CA PRO A 178 -17.12 2.26 -5.91
C PRO A 178 -16.33 2.04 -7.21
N GLY A 179 -16.91 1.29 -8.16
CA GLY A 179 -16.30 1.10 -9.48
C GLY A 179 -16.10 2.44 -10.21
N ASN A 180 -15.00 2.55 -10.94
CA ASN A 180 -14.59 3.77 -11.67
C ASN A 180 -14.41 5.02 -10.77
N SER A 181 -14.20 4.83 -9.47
CA SER A 181 -13.98 5.92 -8.51
C SER A 181 -12.50 6.26 -8.41
N ALA A 182 -12.21 7.56 -8.40
CA ALA A 182 -10.88 8.05 -8.09
C ALA A 182 -10.57 7.84 -6.60
N PHE A 183 -9.43 7.26 -6.30
CA PHE A 183 -8.91 7.10 -4.95
C PHE A 183 -7.39 7.16 -4.93
N GLY A 184 -6.84 7.38 -3.77
CA GLY A 184 -5.42 7.30 -3.50
C GLY A 184 -5.17 7.20 -2.00
N VAL A 185 -3.94 6.90 -1.65
CA VAL A 185 -3.44 7.04 -0.29
C VAL A 185 -2.26 8.01 -0.35
N LEU A 186 -2.26 8.99 0.51
CA LEU A 186 -1.15 9.93 0.70
C LEU A 186 -0.28 9.45 1.85
N ILE A 187 1.03 9.48 1.63
CA ILE A 187 2.03 9.41 2.69
C ILE A 187 2.36 10.85 3.04
N ARG A 188 1.85 11.34 4.17
CA ARG A 188 2.05 12.71 4.62
C ARG A 188 3.09 12.72 5.72
N VAL A 189 4.13 13.52 5.54
CA VAL A 189 5.26 13.59 6.48
C VAL A 189 5.30 14.94 7.19
N GLY A 190 5.49 14.89 8.49
CA GLY A 190 5.54 16.08 9.34
C GLY A 190 6.74 16.99 9.06
N SER A 191 6.63 18.26 9.47
CA SER A 191 7.65 19.30 9.22
C SER A 191 8.98 19.09 9.94
N ARG A 192 8.97 18.26 10.98
CA ARG A 192 10.17 17.98 11.80
C ARG A 192 10.84 16.66 11.46
N ALA A 193 10.40 15.99 10.40
CA ALA A 193 11.00 14.73 9.99
C ALA A 193 12.46 14.93 9.58
N PRO A 194 13.39 14.13 10.09
CA PRO A 194 14.78 14.15 9.65
C PRO A 194 14.89 13.78 8.17
N ALA A 195 15.93 14.25 7.49
CA ALA A 195 16.25 13.79 6.16
C ALA A 195 16.62 12.29 6.17
N LEU A 196 16.30 11.61 5.08
CA LEU A 196 16.73 10.23 4.86
C LEU A 196 18.14 10.21 4.29
N SER A 197 18.89 9.17 4.60
CA SER A 197 20.23 8.94 4.04
C SER A 197 20.19 8.61 2.54
N GLN A 198 19.09 8.02 2.10
CA GLN A 198 18.85 7.62 0.72
C GLN A 198 17.37 7.69 0.38
N ILE A 199 17.04 7.65 -0.91
CA ILE A 199 15.66 7.49 -1.36
C ILE A 199 15.12 6.17 -0.78
N ALA A 200 13.95 6.21 -0.19
CA ALA A 200 13.24 5.04 0.32
C ALA A 200 11.95 4.83 -0.45
N SER A 201 11.35 3.67 -0.34
CA SER A 201 10.02 3.42 -0.86
C SER A 201 9.10 2.90 0.22
N LEU A 202 7.82 3.23 0.12
CA LEU A 202 6.77 2.69 0.96
C LEU A 202 5.73 2.01 0.06
N ARG A 203 5.56 0.72 0.26
CA ARG A 203 4.44 -0.03 -0.31
C ARG A 203 3.26 0.07 0.63
N VAL A 204 2.11 0.43 0.09
CA VAL A 204 0.85 0.38 0.80
C VAL A 204 0.00 -0.71 0.19
N THR A 205 -0.57 -1.56 1.06
CA THR A 205 -1.47 -2.64 0.68
C THR A 205 -2.83 -2.38 1.31
N LEU A 206 -3.86 -2.39 0.48
CA LEU A 206 -5.26 -2.33 0.89
C LEU A 206 -5.80 -3.77 0.90
N LEU A 207 -6.27 -4.20 2.05
CA LEU A 207 -6.92 -5.50 2.22
C LEU A 207 -8.42 -5.31 2.08
N GLY A 208 -9.06 -6.07 1.18
CA GLY A 208 -10.46 -5.84 0.89
C GLY A 208 -11.14 -6.99 0.16
N PHE A 209 -12.44 -6.83 0.03
CA PHE A 209 -13.26 -7.66 -0.82
C PHE A 209 -13.58 -6.91 -2.11
N TYR A 210 -13.44 -7.57 -3.24
CA TYR A 210 -13.95 -7.04 -4.49
C TYR A 210 -15.36 -7.59 -4.77
N LYS A 211 -16.17 -6.74 -5.40
CA LYS A 211 -17.50 -7.07 -5.90
C LYS A 211 -17.52 -6.71 -7.38
N ASN A 212 -17.66 -7.71 -8.22
CA ASN A 212 -17.77 -7.54 -9.66
C ASN A 212 -19.22 -7.78 -10.09
N ILE A 213 -19.78 -6.86 -10.86
CA ILE A 213 -21.10 -6.99 -11.46
C ILE A 213 -20.92 -7.74 -12.77
N ILE A 214 -21.48 -8.93 -12.86
CA ILE A 214 -21.53 -9.68 -14.10
C ILE A 214 -22.90 -9.40 -14.72
N GLU A 215 -22.92 -8.61 -15.80
CA GLU A 215 -24.12 -8.47 -16.60
C GLU A 215 -24.38 -9.80 -17.30
N ILE A 216 -25.51 -10.42 -16.98
CA ILE A 216 -25.98 -11.58 -17.77
C ILE A 216 -26.61 -10.95 -19.01
N GLY A 217 -25.89 -11.04 -20.14
CA GLY A 217 -26.46 -10.62 -21.42
C GLY A 217 -27.76 -11.37 -21.70
N ASN A 218 -28.75 -10.62 -22.11
CA ASN A 218 -30.01 -11.14 -22.62
C ASN A 218 -29.79 -11.87 -23.94
#